data_5538f48cbf6600434bdfa866a5380fc7
#
_entry.id   5538f48cbf6600434bdfa866a5380fc7
#
_cell.length_a   1.000
_cell.length_b   1.000
_cell.length_c   1.000
_cell.angle_alpha   90.00
_cell.angle_beta   90.00
_cell.angle_gamma   90.00
#
_symmetry.space_group_name_H-M   'P 1'
#
loop_
_entity.id
_entity.type
_entity.pdbx_description
1 polymer ?
#
loop_
_entity_poly.entity_id
_entity_poly.type
_entity_poly.pdbx_seq_one_letter_code
_entity_poly.pdbx_strand_id
1 'polypeptide(L)'
;MAQRPFTKVTPALQQAMQAFSQNDHLRAIHLCDTCLQANLHDVNAWHLKGRCLTAGGLYDLARKHLKNALVLKPNEPSILASLGRLEIELGNAEAALTALNQALQLQPSFPEASLEKGKLLERMGEYESARKCFESINSASPFRDDAEYSLAQLHFHAGAFSEAVEQAEKLMARTDDQSTVYRKTAFVQGRALDKLKKFDQAMAAWKKGNANFQTNFDPNEYASRVDAYMKVYAEETVQNLPRSSCQSLKPVFIVGMPRSGTTLVEQILGAHNQVLSAGELRHIEILAQSLPDLIQSKSSMPDCMTGIQADLLDQVAIRHLKELEDLNQDQCLRVVNKSLENYWFVGLLHQMYPMAKFIFVRRNPFDNALSVFSNWFNPHKYSYTYTTELKSIGFVYRQVERLMQHWTNLLPEHILHVEYEALLGDPERESRKMVDHLGLEWDPNCLQFHKSDRLVLTLSYAQVNRPIYRSSQDRWKPYEKHLGELEEALGHHDR
;
A
#
# COMPACT_ATOMS: atom_id res chain seq x y z
N MET A 1 24.62 27.58 -32.85
CA MET A 1 23.48 26.70 -32.48
C MET A 1 22.50 27.53 -31.66
N ALA A 2 21.33 27.82 -32.22
CA ALA A 2 20.35 28.71 -31.62
C ALA A 2 19.77 28.08 -30.33
N GLN A 3 19.84 28.80 -29.22
CA GLN A 3 19.14 28.50 -28.00
C GLN A 3 17.63 28.45 -28.31
N ARG A 4 17.03 27.25 -28.25
CA ARG A 4 15.57 27.13 -28.34
C ARG A 4 14.94 27.80 -27.11
N PRO A 5 13.90 28.64 -27.29
CA PRO A 5 13.29 29.37 -26.20
C PRO A 5 12.65 28.38 -25.20
N PHE A 6 12.77 28.70 -23.90
CA PHE A 6 12.04 28.04 -22.81
C PHE A 6 10.58 27.86 -23.25
N THR A 7 10.10 26.63 -23.28
CA THR A 7 8.71 26.34 -23.59
C THR A 7 7.83 27.05 -22.56
N LYS A 8 7.10 28.07 -23.01
CA LYS A 8 6.10 28.75 -22.17
C LYS A 8 5.14 27.68 -21.65
N VAL A 9 4.95 27.66 -20.34
CA VAL A 9 3.97 26.76 -19.71
C VAL A 9 2.61 27.08 -20.35
N THR A 10 2.03 26.08 -21.02
CA THR A 10 0.73 26.25 -21.69
C THR A 10 -0.39 26.30 -20.63
N PRO A 11 -1.55 26.95 -20.93
CA PRO A 11 -2.69 26.96 -20.00
C PRO A 11 -3.13 25.54 -19.59
N ALA A 12 -3.10 24.59 -20.52
CA ALA A 12 -3.41 23.18 -20.24
C ALA A 12 -2.42 22.55 -19.26
N LEU A 13 -1.10 22.83 -19.40
CA LEU A 13 -0.10 22.34 -18.47
C LEU A 13 -0.24 22.98 -17.07
N GLN A 14 -0.60 24.26 -16.98
CA GLN A 14 -0.90 24.90 -15.69
C GLN A 14 -2.09 24.24 -15.00
N GLN A 15 -3.17 23.95 -15.74
CA GLN A 15 -4.32 23.23 -15.21
C GLN A 15 -3.95 21.79 -14.78
N ALA A 16 -3.06 21.13 -15.54
CA ALA A 16 -2.57 19.80 -15.15
C ALA A 16 -1.76 19.84 -13.85
N MET A 17 -0.91 20.84 -13.66
CA MET A 17 -0.15 21.05 -12.41
C MET A 17 -1.10 21.36 -11.24
N GLN A 18 -2.13 22.14 -11.45
CA GLN A 18 -3.16 22.42 -10.45
C GLN A 18 -3.93 21.15 -10.09
N ALA A 19 -4.40 20.37 -11.06
CA ALA A 19 -5.08 19.09 -10.81
C ALA A 19 -4.17 18.13 -10.03
N PHE A 20 -2.88 18.04 -10.37
CA PHE A 20 -1.90 17.24 -9.64
C PHE A 20 -1.77 17.69 -8.17
N SER A 21 -1.70 19.00 -7.90
CA SER A 21 -1.62 19.54 -6.54
C SER A 21 -2.89 19.26 -5.71
N GLN A 22 -4.02 19.06 -6.38
CA GLN A 22 -5.31 18.68 -5.79
C GLN A 22 -5.50 17.16 -5.69
N ASN A 23 -4.46 16.35 -5.98
CA ASN A 23 -4.50 14.89 -6.08
C ASN A 23 -5.49 14.33 -7.14
N ASP A 24 -5.97 15.16 -8.06
CA ASP A 24 -6.77 14.72 -9.21
C ASP A 24 -5.84 14.23 -10.32
N HIS A 25 -5.26 13.05 -10.11
CA HIS A 25 -4.27 12.49 -11.02
C HIS A 25 -4.85 12.11 -12.37
N LEU A 26 -6.11 11.67 -12.43
CA LEU A 26 -6.75 11.31 -13.70
C LEU A 26 -6.93 12.52 -14.59
N ARG A 27 -7.45 13.62 -14.04
CA ARG A 27 -7.57 14.88 -14.76
C ARG A 27 -6.22 15.43 -15.18
N ALA A 28 -5.20 15.35 -14.31
CA ALA A 28 -3.86 15.77 -14.63
C ALA A 28 -3.26 14.96 -15.81
N ILE A 29 -3.46 13.63 -15.84
CA ILE A 29 -3.04 12.76 -16.94
C ILE A 29 -3.71 13.18 -18.26
N HIS A 30 -5.04 13.35 -18.26
CA HIS A 30 -5.78 13.76 -19.45
C HIS A 30 -5.29 15.11 -20.02
N LEU A 31 -5.05 16.11 -19.15
CA LEU A 31 -4.52 17.39 -19.53
C LEU A 31 -3.08 17.29 -20.08
N CYS A 32 -2.24 16.41 -19.51
CA CYS A 32 -0.92 16.12 -20.05
C CYS A 32 -1.02 15.47 -21.44
N ASP A 33 -2.00 14.57 -21.66
CA ASP A 33 -2.22 13.97 -23.00
C ASP A 33 -2.58 15.04 -24.03
N THR A 34 -3.43 15.98 -23.68
CA THR A 34 -3.75 17.14 -24.54
C THR A 34 -2.49 17.96 -24.88
N CYS A 35 -1.62 18.21 -23.91
CA CYS A 35 -0.35 18.88 -24.14
C CYS A 35 0.56 18.10 -25.09
N LEU A 36 0.66 16.77 -24.90
CA LEU A 36 1.51 15.89 -25.71
C LEU A 36 0.98 15.67 -27.12
N GLN A 37 -0.34 15.68 -27.32
CA GLN A 37 -0.95 15.70 -28.65
C GLN A 37 -0.59 16.96 -29.44
N ALA A 38 -0.53 18.12 -28.75
CA ALA A 38 -0.13 19.37 -29.36
C ALA A 38 1.39 19.48 -29.58
N ASN A 39 2.20 18.92 -28.67
CA ASN A 39 3.67 18.96 -28.74
C ASN A 39 4.31 17.75 -28.04
N LEU A 40 4.73 16.76 -28.81
CA LEU A 40 5.43 15.55 -28.31
C LEU A 40 6.80 15.86 -27.66
N HIS A 41 7.35 17.05 -27.85
CA HIS A 41 8.60 17.49 -27.22
C HIS A 41 8.40 18.29 -25.93
N ASP A 42 7.16 18.30 -25.36
CA ASP A 42 6.90 18.95 -24.08
C ASP A 42 7.41 18.08 -22.93
N VAL A 43 8.64 18.39 -22.50
CA VAL A 43 9.33 17.70 -21.39
C VAL A 43 8.51 17.74 -20.10
N ASN A 44 7.89 18.90 -19.82
CA ASN A 44 7.13 19.10 -18.57
C ASN A 44 5.85 18.25 -18.57
N ALA A 45 5.18 18.11 -19.70
CA ALA A 45 4.01 17.24 -19.82
C ALA A 45 4.37 15.76 -19.65
N TRP A 46 5.48 15.29 -20.27
CA TRP A 46 5.98 13.93 -20.04
C TRP A 46 6.34 13.68 -18.58
N HIS A 47 7.06 14.63 -17.94
CA HIS A 47 7.47 14.54 -16.56
C HIS A 47 6.26 14.50 -15.60
N LEU A 48 5.33 15.46 -15.75
CA LEU A 48 4.15 15.54 -14.88
C LEU A 48 3.27 14.28 -15.04
N LYS A 49 3.06 13.80 -16.27
CA LYS A 49 2.33 12.56 -16.51
C LYS A 49 2.99 11.36 -15.84
N GLY A 50 4.34 11.26 -15.92
CA GLY A 50 5.10 10.23 -15.22
C GLY A 50 4.88 10.28 -13.69
N ARG A 51 4.87 11.46 -13.08
CA ARG A 51 4.58 11.66 -11.64
C ARG A 51 3.15 11.27 -11.28
N CYS A 52 2.16 11.63 -12.10
CA CYS A 52 0.76 11.24 -11.91
C CYS A 52 0.59 9.71 -11.95
N LEU A 53 1.21 9.07 -12.93
CA LEU A 53 1.19 7.61 -13.09
C LEU A 53 1.88 6.90 -11.92
N THR A 54 2.99 7.44 -11.40
CA THR A 54 3.65 6.93 -10.19
C THR A 54 2.70 7.00 -8.99
N ALA A 55 2.03 8.13 -8.78
CA ALA A 55 1.06 8.30 -7.70
C ALA A 55 -0.16 7.36 -7.86
N GLY A 56 -0.55 7.05 -9.10
CA GLY A 56 -1.60 6.11 -9.44
C GLY A 56 -1.21 4.62 -9.36
N GLY A 57 0.08 4.30 -9.10
CA GLY A 57 0.57 2.91 -9.06
C GLY A 57 0.77 2.25 -10.43
N LEU A 58 0.72 3.03 -11.52
CA LEU A 58 0.92 2.57 -12.89
C LEU A 58 2.41 2.68 -13.27
N TYR A 59 3.24 1.92 -12.55
CA TYR A 59 4.69 2.10 -12.49
C TYR A 59 5.41 1.90 -13.83
N ASP A 60 5.03 0.91 -14.63
CA ASP A 60 5.66 0.67 -15.94
C ASP A 60 5.39 1.79 -16.93
N LEU A 61 4.15 2.29 -16.94
CA LEU A 61 3.78 3.46 -17.73
C LEU A 61 4.51 4.71 -17.22
N ALA A 62 4.58 4.88 -15.89
CA ALA A 62 5.33 5.97 -15.27
C ALA A 62 6.79 5.98 -15.72
N ARG A 63 7.46 4.82 -15.65
CA ARG A 63 8.86 4.64 -16.09
C ARG A 63 9.06 5.02 -17.55
N LYS A 64 8.16 4.57 -18.43
CA LYS A 64 8.18 4.93 -19.86
C LYS A 64 8.10 6.44 -20.05
N HIS A 65 7.17 7.12 -19.35
CA HIS A 65 6.96 8.56 -19.50
C HIS A 65 8.14 9.37 -18.92
N LEU A 66 8.68 8.98 -17.77
CA LEU A 66 9.87 9.64 -17.19
C LEU A 66 11.11 9.42 -18.06
N LYS A 67 11.29 8.23 -18.65
CA LYS A 67 12.37 8.00 -19.63
C LYS A 67 12.22 8.84 -20.88
N ASN A 68 11.01 9.04 -21.42
CA ASN A 68 10.77 9.95 -22.53
C ASN A 68 11.15 11.40 -22.19
N ALA A 69 10.81 11.86 -20.98
CA ALA A 69 11.24 13.16 -20.49
C ALA A 69 12.76 13.28 -20.42
N LEU A 70 13.47 12.24 -19.94
CA LEU A 70 14.94 12.20 -19.88
C LEU A 70 15.60 12.13 -21.27
N VAL A 71 14.99 11.46 -22.25
CA VAL A 71 15.48 11.48 -23.64
C VAL A 71 15.48 12.91 -24.19
N LEU A 72 14.46 13.70 -23.85
CA LEU A 72 14.37 15.11 -24.30
C LEU A 72 15.25 16.04 -23.46
N LYS A 73 15.49 15.73 -22.18
CA LYS A 73 16.31 16.52 -21.26
C LYS A 73 17.10 15.62 -20.30
N PRO A 74 18.25 15.07 -20.76
CA PRO A 74 18.96 13.97 -20.05
C PRO A 74 19.49 14.33 -18.65
N ASN A 75 19.84 15.61 -18.42
CA ASN A 75 20.46 16.06 -17.16
C ASN A 75 19.52 16.98 -16.37
N GLU A 76 18.24 16.63 -16.29
CA GLU A 76 17.27 17.38 -15.51
C GLU A 76 17.12 16.79 -14.11
N PRO A 77 17.59 17.47 -13.04
CA PRO A 77 17.56 16.91 -11.67
C PRO A 77 16.17 16.53 -11.20
N SER A 78 15.14 17.29 -11.56
CA SER A 78 13.76 17.03 -11.14
C SER A 78 13.18 15.76 -11.75
N ILE A 79 13.55 15.43 -12.99
CA ILE A 79 13.11 14.20 -13.65
C ILE A 79 13.86 12.99 -13.07
N LEU A 80 15.16 13.14 -12.81
CA LEU A 80 15.97 12.10 -12.15
C LEU A 80 15.47 11.80 -10.74
N ALA A 81 15.11 12.82 -9.96
CA ALA A 81 14.52 12.62 -8.63
C ALA A 81 13.17 11.89 -8.71
N SER A 82 12.34 12.24 -9.70
CA SER A 82 11.06 11.55 -9.92
C SER A 82 11.25 10.10 -10.37
N LEU A 83 12.28 9.81 -11.18
CA LEU A 83 12.65 8.44 -11.53
C LEU A 83 13.15 7.68 -10.30
N GLY A 84 14.01 8.30 -9.48
CA GLY A 84 14.48 7.72 -8.22
C GLY A 84 13.31 7.36 -7.30
N ARG A 85 12.33 8.24 -7.12
CA ARG A 85 11.12 7.98 -6.37
C ARG A 85 10.32 6.80 -6.95
N LEU A 86 10.15 6.73 -8.27
CA LEU A 86 9.50 5.60 -8.94
C LEU A 86 10.22 4.28 -8.66
N GLU A 87 11.56 4.27 -8.75
CA GLU A 87 12.34 3.05 -8.48
C GLU A 87 12.26 2.63 -7.00
N ILE A 88 12.07 3.58 -6.07
CA ILE A 88 11.75 3.27 -4.66
C ILE A 88 10.42 2.52 -4.57
N GLU A 89 9.37 3.01 -5.24
CA GLU A 89 8.04 2.37 -5.23
C GLU A 89 8.05 0.98 -5.89
N LEU A 90 9.00 0.71 -6.76
CA LEU A 90 9.23 -0.60 -7.39
C LEU A 90 10.16 -1.52 -6.58
N GLY A 91 10.72 -1.03 -5.46
CA GLY A 91 11.67 -1.79 -4.65
C GLY A 91 13.10 -1.87 -5.22
N ASN A 92 13.40 -1.13 -6.27
CA ASN A 92 14.69 -1.13 -6.96
C ASN A 92 15.66 -0.14 -6.29
N ALA A 93 16.18 -0.47 -5.10
CA ALA A 93 17.01 0.44 -4.30
C ALA A 93 18.25 0.95 -5.03
N GLU A 94 18.95 0.09 -5.77
CA GLU A 94 20.16 0.44 -6.52
C GLU A 94 19.88 1.44 -7.65
N ALA A 95 18.83 1.18 -8.45
CA ALA A 95 18.42 2.09 -9.51
C ALA A 95 17.96 3.44 -8.96
N ALA A 96 17.24 3.42 -7.82
CA ALA A 96 16.81 4.63 -7.13
C ALA A 96 17.99 5.46 -6.62
N LEU A 97 18.96 4.83 -5.95
CA LEU A 97 20.19 5.51 -5.49
C LEU A 97 20.97 6.11 -6.66
N THR A 98 21.08 5.37 -7.76
CA THR A 98 21.77 5.86 -8.97
C THR A 98 21.13 7.14 -9.51
N ALA A 99 19.81 7.14 -9.69
CA ALA A 99 19.07 8.30 -10.19
C ALA A 99 19.15 9.51 -9.24
N LEU A 100 18.98 9.27 -7.92
CA LEU A 100 19.02 10.33 -6.90
C LEU A 100 20.44 10.89 -6.73
N ASN A 101 21.48 10.06 -6.78
CA ASN A 101 22.87 10.51 -6.75
C ASN A 101 23.20 11.35 -7.98
N GLN A 102 22.76 10.96 -9.18
CA GLN A 102 22.94 11.75 -10.38
C GLN A 102 22.24 13.12 -10.27
N ALA A 103 21.00 13.17 -9.75
CA ALA A 103 20.30 14.41 -9.49
C ALA A 103 21.10 15.34 -8.56
N LEU A 104 21.66 14.80 -7.47
CA LEU A 104 22.46 15.55 -6.50
C LEU A 104 23.86 15.93 -7.01
N GLN A 105 24.44 15.18 -7.94
CA GLN A 105 25.68 15.58 -8.62
C GLN A 105 25.44 16.80 -9.52
N LEU A 106 24.30 16.85 -10.20
CA LEU A 106 23.93 17.96 -11.06
C LEU A 106 23.50 19.20 -10.24
N GLN A 107 22.83 18.99 -9.13
CA GLN A 107 22.36 20.04 -8.22
C GLN A 107 22.53 19.58 -6.76
N PRO A 108 23.68 19.87 -6.12
CA PRO A 108 24.00 19.37 -4.76
C PRO A 108 23.01 19.77 -3.67
N SER A 109 22.32 20.90 -3.81
CA SER A 109 21.32 21.39 -2.86
C SER A 109 19.88 21.19 -3.34
N PHE A 110 19.60 20.10 -4.09
CA PHE A 110 18.27 19.80 -4.59
C PHE A 110 17.42 19.10 -3.51
N PRO A 111 16.48 19.80 -2.83
CA PRO A 111 15.83 19.30 -1.63
C PRO A 111 14.97 18.05 -1.86
N GLU A 112 14.28 17.96 -3.03
CA GLU A 112 13.45 16.81 -3.38
C GLU A 112 14.30 15.53 -3.47
N ALA A 113 15.45 15.57 -4.14
CA ALA A 113 16.35 14.43 -4.26
C ALA A 113 16.99 14.07 -2.91
N SER A 114 17.36 15.05 -2.08
CA SER A 114 17.87 14.82 -0.72
C SER A 114 16.81 14.13 0.14
N LEU A 115 15.57 14.59 0.08
CA LEU A 115 14.45 14.00 0.84
C LEU A 115 14.20 12.54 0.44
N GLU A 116 14.06 12.26 -0.86
CA GLU A 116 13.79 10.90 -1.34
C GLU A 116 14.98 9.95 -1.08
N LYS A 117 16.22 10.43 -1.26
CA LYS A 117 17.43 9.65 -0.90
C LYS A 117 17.48 9.35 0.59
N GLY A 118 17.18 10.34 1.44
CA GLY A 118 17.13 10.14 2.89
C GLY A 118 16.10 9.09 3.30
N LYS A 119 14.89 9.13 2.73
CA LYS A 119 13.84 8.11 2.98
C LYS A 119 14.26 6.71 2.53
N LEU A 120 14.94 6.59 1.40
CA LEU A 120 15.45 5.30 0.94
C LEU A 120 16.52 4.75 1.87
N LEU A 121 17.50 5.57 2.26
CA LEU A 121 18.56 5.18 3.20
C LEU A 121 17.99 4.79 4.58
N GLU A 122 16.95 5.49 5.05
CA GLU A 122 16.23 5.11 6.28
C GLU A 122 15.63 3.70 6.16
N ARG A 123 14.96 3.37 5.05
CA ARG A 123 14.41 2.04 4.79
C ARG A 123 15.48 0.94 4.70
N MET A 124 16.67 1.30 4.24
CA MET A 124 17.86 0.41 4.19
C MET A 124 18.54 0.27 5.55
N GLY A 125 18.14 1.03 6.57
CA GLY A 125 18.76 1.04 7.90
C GLY A 125 20.01 1.92 8.00
N GLU A 126 20.35 2.68 6.95
CA GLU A 126 21.49 3.59 6.91
C GLU A 126 21.16 4.94 7.57
N TYR A 127 20.85 4.93 8.86
CA TYR A 127 20.27 6.07 9.58
C TYR A 127 21.17 7.33 9.58
N GLU A 128 22.49 7.18 9.71
CA GLU A 128 23.41 8.33 9.71
C GLU A 128 23.51 8.99 8.33
N SER A 129 23.51 8.20 7.27
CA SER A 129 23.47 8.70 5.89
C SER A 129 22.14 9.40 5.59
N ALA A 130 21.02 8.83 6.07
CA ALA A 130 19.69 9.43 5.95
C ALA A 130 19.61 10.78 6.68
N ARG A 131 20.12 10.85 7.92
CA ARG A 131 20.20 12.09 8.71
C ARG A 131 20.87 13.21 7.93
N LYS A 132 22.05 12.95 7.37
CA LYS A 132 22.79 13.95 6.58
C LYS A 132 21.97 14.47 5.39
N CYS A 133 21.21 13.60 4.73
CA CYS A 133 20.32 14.00 3.64
C CYS A 133 19.23 14.94 4.12
N PHE A 134 18.56 14.65 5.25
CA PHE A 134 17.50 15.51 5.78
C PHE A 134 18.02 16.83 6.33
N GLU A 135 19.16 16.83 7.03
CA GLU A 135 19.81 18.04 7.56
C GLU A 135 20.32 18.99 6.46
N SER A 136 20.67 18.45 5.29
CA SER A 136 21.09 19.25 4.14
C SER A 136 19.97 20.12 3.56
N ILE A 137 18.71 19.85 3.90
CA ILE A 137 17.54 20.59 3.41
C ILE A 137 17.42 21.90 4.20
N ASN A 138 17.58 22.99 3.50
CA ASN A 138 17.62 24.33 4.08
C ASN A 138 16.23 24.72 4.67
N SER A 139 16.26 25.62 5.67
CA SER A 139 15.08 26.06 6.42
C SER A 139 14.03 26.80 5.57
N ALA A 140 14.42 27.40 4.47
CA ALA A 140 13.51 28.09 3.55
C ALA A 140 12.91 27.14 2.48
N SER A 141 13.31 25.87 2.47
CA SER A 141 12.79 24.89 1.51
C SER A 141 11.35 24.51 1.82
N PRO A 142 10.47 24.36 0.81
CA PRO A 142 9.15 23.79 0.98
C PRO A 142 9.15 22.34 1.50
N PHE A 143 10.29 21.65 1.42
CA PHE A 143 10.48 20.28 1.92
C PHE A 143 11.03 20.24 3.36
N ARG A 144 11.19 21.40 4.04
CA ARG A 144 11.79 21.46 5.38
C ARG A 144 10.98 20.70 6.40
N ASP A 145 9.67 20.86 6.38
CA ASP A 145 8.78 20.19 7.35
C ASP A 145 8.75 18.68 7.15
N ASP A 146 8.78 18.20 5.88
CA ASP A 146 8.92 16.78 5.58
C ASP A 146 10.27 16.22 6.04
N ALA A 147 11.35 17.00 5.94
CA ALA A 147 12.67 16.60 6.43
C ALA A 147 12.69 16.50 7.96
N GLU A 148 12.11 17.45 8.67
CA GLU A 148 12.03 17.41 10.14
C GLU A 148 11.12 16.29 10.66
N TYR A 149 10.02 16.01 9.95
CA TYR A 149 9.21 14.81 10.21
C TYR A 149 10.07 13.53 10.05
N SER A 150 10.87 13.45 8.99
CA SER A 150 11.76 12.30 8.76
C SER A 150 12.86 12.20 9.83
N LEU A 151 13.38 13.31 10.34
CA LEU A 151 14.31 13.31 11.47
C LEU A 151 13.64 12.80 12.75
N ALA A 152 12.38 13.17 13.03
CA ALA A 152 11.63 12.60 14.16
C ALA A 152 11.44 11.08 14.01
N GLN A 153 11.21 10.59 12.79
CA GLN A 153 11.17 9.14 12.50
C GLN A 153 12.53 8.48 12.74
N LEU A 154 13.64 9.08 12.31
CA LEU A 154 14.99 8.56 12.57
C LEU A 154 15.28 8.44 14.07
N HIS A 155 14.93 9.44 14.88
CA HIS A 155 15.03 9.34 16.33
C HIS A 155 14.24 8.16 16.88
N PHE A 156 13.01 7.96 16.39
CA PHE A 156 12.20 6.82 16.79
C PHE A 156 12.85 5.48 16.40
N HIS A 157 13.37 5.31 15.18
CA HIS A 157 14.01 4.08 14.72
C HIS A 157 15.35 3.82 15.41
N ALA A 158 16.08 4.85 15.81
CA ALA A 158 17.29 4.76 16.61
C ALA A 158 17.03 4.43 18.09
N GLY A 159 15.74 4.36 18.53
CA GLY A 159 15.39 4.13 19.94
C GLY A 159 15.47 5.39 20.82
N ALA A 160 15.79 6.54 20.25
CA ALA A 160 15.84 7.84 20.94
C ALA A 160 14.42 8.42 21.06
N PHE A 161 13.57 7.76 21.88
CA PHE A 161 12.13 8.05 21.91
C PHE A 161 11.82 9.41 22.51
N SER A 162 12.59 9.88 23.50
CA SER A 162 12.42 11.21 24.11
C SER A 162 12.70 12.31 23.10
N GLU A 163 13.78 12.17 22.33
CA GLU A 163 14.18 13.07 21.26
C GLU A 163 13.16 13.08 20.12
N ALA A 164 12.60 11.92 19.79
CA ALA A 164 11.52 11.82 18.81
C ALA A 164 10.27 12.60 19.25
N VAL A 165 9.90 12.54 20.53
CA VAL A 165 8.78 13.31 21.11
C VAL A 165 9.09 14.81 21.05
N GLU A 166 10.27 15.24 21.50
CA GLU A 166 10.67 16.65 21.50
C GLU A 166 10.68 17.24 20.08
N GLN A 167 11.27 16.51 19.11
CA GLN A 167 11.31 16.94 17.73
C GLN A 167 9.89 17.03 17.13
N ALA A 168 9.03 16.07 17.44
CA ALA A 168 7.64 16.07 17.01
C ALA A 168 6.86 17.27 17.59
N GLU A 169 7.02 17.57 18.87
CA GLU A 169 6.38 18.73 19.53
C GLU A 169 6.80 20.06 18.89
N LYS A 170 8.11 20.24 18.64
CA LYS A 170 8.64 21.44 17.98
C LYS A 170 8.04 21.61 16.57
N LEU A 171 7.95 20.54 15.80
CA LEU A 171 7.41 20.58 14.44
C LEU A 171 5.90 20.89 14.48
N MET A 172 5.14 20.20 15.33
CA MET A 172 3.70 20.40 15.46
C MET A 172 3.32 21.79 15.95
N ALA A 173 4.16 22.43 16.82
CA ALA A 173 3.90 23.77 17.32
C ALA A 173 3.94 24.88 16.26
N ARG A 174 4.59 24.65 15.12
CA ARG A 174 4.76 25.61 14.02
C ARG A 174 4.02 25.25 12.73
N THR A 175 3.47 24.05 12.66
CA THR A 175 2.74 23.58 11.48
C THR A 175 1.23 23.68 11.71
N ASP A 176 0.47 23.92 10.62
CA ASP A 176 -0.97 23.90 10.63
C ASP A 176 -1.48 22.50 11.01
N ASP A 177 -2.43 22.42 11.95
CA ASP A 177 -3.01 21.17 12.44
C ASP A 177 -3.82 20.41 11.36
N GLN A 178 -4.22 21.09 10.28
CA GLN A 178 -4.84 20.48 9.09
C GLN A 178 -3.79 19.91 8.12
N SER A 179 -2.52 20.25 8.27
CA SER A 179 -1.48 19.78 7.35
C SER A 179 -1.20 18.29 7.49
N THR A 180 -0.87 17.64 6.37
CA THR A 180 -0.45 16.23 6.35
C THR A 180 0.79 15.98 7.22
N VAL A 181 1.71 16.95 7.27
CA VAL A 181 2.95 16.86 8.07
C VAL A 181 2.62 16.84 9.57
N TYR A 182 1.78 17.77 10.05
CA TYR A 182 1.34 17.78 11.44
C TYR A 182 0.78 16.42 11.86
N ARG A 183 -0.15 15.88 11.07
CA ARG A 183 -0.83 14.63 11.37
C ARG A 183 0.15 13.44 11.39
N LYS A 184 1.00 13.30 10.37
CA LYS A 184 2.04 12.27 10.36
C LYS A 184 2.96 12.38 11.56
N THR A 185 3.31 13.61 11.96
CA THR A 185 4.16 13.89 13.13
C THR A 185 3.49 13.46 14.43
N ALA A 186 2.19 13.69 14.58
CA ALA A 186 1.41 13.22 15.73
C ALA A 186 1.43 11.69 15.88
N PHE A 187 1.42 10.93 14.76
CA PHE A 187 1.59 9.46 14.80
C PHE A 187 3.00 9.05 15.26
N VAL A 188 4.05 9.76 14.83
CA VAL A 188 5.42 9.49 15.31
C VAL A 188 5.51 9.79 16.81
N GLN A 189 4.99 10.94 17.26
CA GLN A 189 4.93 11.31 18.67
C GLN A 189 4.21 10.21 19.49
N GLY A 190 3.03 9.79 19.06
CA GLY A 190 2.26 8.77 19.77
C GLY A 190 2.99 7.43 19.84
N ARG A 191 3.67 6.99 18.77
CA ARG A 191 4.48 5.77 18.80
C ARG A 191 5.68 5.88 19.74
N ALA A 192 6.32 7.03 19.80
CA ALA A 192 7.43 7.27 20.74
C ALA A 192 6.95 7.26 22.19
N LEU A 193 5.82 7.91 22.48
CA LEU A 193 5.17 7.90 23.79
C LEU A 193 4.73 6.49 24.23
N ASP A 194 4.24 5.66 23.30
CA ASP A 194 3.92 4.25 23.54
C ASP A 194 5.17 3.47 24.00
N LYS A 195 6.31 3.66 23.32
CA LYS A 195 7.59 3.06 23.74
C LYS A 195 8.08 3.53 25.10
N LEU A 196 7.77 4.78 25.47
CA LEU A 196 8.02 5.34 26.79
C LEU A 196 6.98 4.92 27.84
N LYS A 197 6.00 4.07 27.48
CA LYS A 197 4.86 3.60 28.32
C LYS A 197 3.96 4.75 28.82
N LYS A 198 3.94 5.88 28.11
CA LYS A 198 3.07 7.03 28.37
C LYS A 198 1.76 6.89 27.58
N PHE A 199 0.98 5.85 27.90
CA PHE A 199 -0.14 5.35 27.08
C PHE A 199 -1.25 6.38 26.85
N ASP A 200 -1.62 7.15 27.88
CA ASP A 200 -2.65 8.21 27.72
C ASP A 200 -2.19 9.32 26.78
N GLN A 201 -0.93 9.72 26.88
CA GLN A 201 -0.34 10.72 26.01
C GLN A 201 -0.22 10.18 24.56
N ALA A 202 0.14 8.91 24.42
CA ALA A 202 0.19 8.24 23.10
C ALA A 202 -1.18 8.25 22.42
N MET A 203 -2.23 7.85 23.16
CA MET A 203 -3.59 7.89 22.66
C MET A 203 -4.03 9.30 22.27
N ALA A 204 -3.71 10.30 23.11
CA ALA A 204 -4.02 11.70 22.80
C ALA A 204 -3.30 12.18 21.52
N ALA A 205 -2.03 11.78 21.31
CA ALA A 205 -1.29 12.11 20.10
C ALA A 205 -1.92 11.47 18.85
N TRP A 206 -2.30 10.19 18.90
CA TRP A 206 -2.99 9.51 17.78
C TRP A 206 -4.36 10.11 17.48
N LYS A 207 -5.12 10.51 18.52
CA LYS A 207 -6.37 11.25 18.34
C LYS A 207 -6.15 12.57 17.61
N LYS A 208 -5.09 13.33 17.92
CA LYS A 208 -4.71 14.54 17.17
C LYS A 208 -4.39 14.23 15.71
N GLY A 209 -3.64 13.16 15.43
CA GLY A 209 -3.30 12.73 14.07
C GLY A 209 -4.53 12.33 13.24
N ASN A 210 -5.56 11.78 13.89
CA ASN A 210 -6.82 11.36 13.28
C ASN A 210 -7.91 12.44 13.29
N ALA A 211 -7.72 13.55 14.03
CA ALA A 211 -8.73 14.59 14.17
C ALA A 211 -8.96 15.37 12.86
N ASN A 212 -10.16 15.97 12.76
CA ASN A 212 -10.53 16.92 11.70
C ASN A 212 -10.46 16.35 10.26
N PHE A 213 -10.47 15.01 10.11
CA PHE A 213 -10.74 14.42 8.81
C PHE A 213 -12.24 14.34 8.57
N GLN A 214 -12.71 15.09 7.60
CA GLN A 214 -14.00 14.77 6.98
C GLN A 214 -13.78 13.56 6.08
N THR A 215 -13.92 12.37 6.65
CA THR A 215 -13.97 11.14 5.87
C THR A 215 -15.39 10.95 5.38
N ASN A 216 -15.55 10.62 4.11
CA ASN A 216 -16.86 10.24 3.56
C ASN A 216 -17.12 8.73 3.85
N PHE A 217 -16.74 8.24 5.03
CA PHE A 217 -17.05 6.86 5.40
C PHE A 217 -18.52 6.75 5.81
N ASP A 218 -19.30 6.00 5.03
CA ASP A 218 -20.68 5.63 5.36
C ASP A 218 -20.73 4.12 5.71
N PRO A 219 -21.01 3.77 6.99
CA PRO A 219 -21.16 2.38 7.40
C PRO A 219 -22.29 1.65 6.65
N ASN A 220 -23.37 2.34 6.30
CA ASN A 220 -24.50 1.73 5.58
C ASN A 220 -24.12 1.41 4.13
N GLU A 221 -23.42 2.31 3.45
CA GLU A 221 -22.88 2.06 2.12
C GLU A 221 -21.93 0.86 2.13
N TYR A 222 -21.02 0.80 3.12
CA TYR A 222 -20.08 -0.31 3.26
C TYR A 222 -20.81 -1.64 3.50
N ALA A 223 -21.78 -1.69 4.42
CA ALA A 223 -22.59 -2.88 4.68
C ALA A 223 -23.39 -3.30 3.44
N SER A 224 -24.03 -2.37 2.77
CA SER A 224 -24.79 -2.62 1.54
C SER A 224 -23.92 -3.19 0.43
N ARG A 225 -22.66 -2.74 0.34
CA ARG A 225 -21.67 -3.31 -0.58
C ARG A 225 -21.35 -4.76 -0.23
N VAL A 226 -21.13 -5.08 1.05
CA VAL A 226 -20.91 -6.46 1.51
C VAL A 226 -22.12 -7.33 1.14
N ASP A 227 -23.34 -6.86 1.43
CA ASP A 227 -24.58 -7.58 1.10
C ASP A 227 -24.73 -7.83 -0.40
N ALA A 228 -24.36 -6.86 -1.25
CA ALA A 228 -24.39 -7.00 -2.70
C ALA A 228 -23.41 -8.11 -3.18
N TYR A 229 -22.19 -8.15 -2.64
CA TYR A 229 -21.24 -9.23 -2.97
C TYR A 229 -21.78 -10.60 -2.51
N MET A 230 -22.29 -10.72 -1.29
CA MET A 230 -22.85 -11.96 -0.78
C MET A 230 -24.08 -12.42 -1.58
N LYS A 231 -24.88 -11.49 -2.07
CA LYS A 231 -26.06 -11.78 -2.90
C LYS A 231 -25.68 -12.27 -4.29
N VAL A 232 -24.75 -11.60 -4.98
CA VAL A 232 -24.32 -11.98 -6.33
C VAL A 232 -23.61 -13.33 -6.32
N TYR A 233 -22.84 -13.61 -5.29
CA TYR A 233 -22.10 -14.85 -5.11
C TYR A 233 -22.77 -15.79 -4.09
N ALA A 234 -24.10 -15.79 -4.01
CA ALA A 234 -24.80 -16.76 -3.15
C ALA A 234 -24.57 -18.20 -3.66
N GLU A 235 -24.72 -19.20 -2.78
CA GLU A 235 -24.47 -20.61 -3.07
C GLU A 235 -25.27 -21.09 -4.29
N GLU A 236 -26.53 -20.63 -4.42
CA GLU A 236 -27.41 -20.99 -5.53
C GLU A 236 -26.98 -20.35 -6.86
N THR A 237 -26.32 -19.21 -6.80
CA THR A 237 -25.91 -18.45 -8.01
C THR A 237 -24.49 -18.76 -8.45
N VAL A 238 -23.55 -18.94 -7.50
CA VAL A 238 -22.11 -19.10 -7.80
C VAL A 238 -21.81 -20.30 -8.70
N GLN A 239 -22.61 -21.37 -8.61
CA GLN A 239 -22.45 -22.57 -9.44
C GLN A 239 -22.77 -22.30 -10.92
N ASN A 240 -23.64 -21.34 -11.20
CA ASN A 240 -24.09 -20.94 -12.53
C ASN A 240 -23.31 -19.77 -13.13
N LEU A 241 -22.44 -19.11 -12.33
CA LEU A 241 -21.61 -18.04 -12.83
C LEU A 241 -20.54 -18.57 -13.78
N PRO A 242 -20.30 -17.89 -14.92
CA PRO A 242 -19.24 -18.28 -15.85
C PRO A 242 -17.87 -18.33 -15.17
N ARG A 243 -17.04 -19.25 -15.59
CA ARG A 243 -15.64 -19.37 -15.15
C ARG A 243 -14.72 -19.43 -16.34
N SER A 244 -13.51 -18.94 -16.18
CA SER A 244 -12.44 -19.08 -17.14
C SER A 244 -12.00 -20.55 -17.24
N SER A 245 -11.54 -20.94 -18.42
CA SER A 245 -10.88 -22.22 -18.67
C SER A 245 -9.45 -22.31 -18.09
N CYS A 246 -8.95 -21.23 -17.51
CA CYS A 246 -7.58 -21.12 -16.98
C CYS A 246 -7.35 -22.06 -15.80
N GLN A 247 -6.47 -23.05 -15.96
CA GLN A 247 -6.09 -24.02 -14.92
C GLN A 247 -4.79 -23.68 -14.22
N SER A 248 -4.34 -22.42 -14.29
CA SER A 248 -3.09 -21.98 -13.67
C SER A 248 -3.16 -22.05 -12.14
N LEU A 249 -2.17 -22.72 -11.55
CA LEU A 249 -1.93 -22.75 -10.09
C LEU A 249 -1.04 -21.59 -9.62
N LYS A 250 -0.59 -20.73 -10.55
CA LYS A 250 0.39 -19.68 -10.28
C LYS A 250 -0.14 -18.57 -9.36
N PRO A 251 -1.37 -18.03 -9.55
CA PRO A 251 -1.87 -16.93 -8.73
C PRO A 251 -2.22 -17.34 -7.30
N VAL A 252 -1.66 -16.63 -6.33
CA VAL A 252 -1.95 -16.74 -4.90
C VAL A 252 -2.27 -15.36 -4.36
N PHE A 253 -3.29 -15.24 -3.51
CA PHE A 253 -3.74 -13.97 -2.97
C PHE A 253 -3.73 -13.98 -1.44
N ILE A 254 -2.95 -13.06 -0.84
CA ILE A 254 -3.00 -12.80 0.59
C ILE A 254 -3.95 -11.62 0.83
N VAL A 255 -4.96 -11.85 1.64
CA VAL A 255 -6.01 -10.87 1.96
C VAL A 255 -6.17 -10.70 3.47
N GLY A 256 -6.74 -9.59 3.90
CA GLY A 256 -7.01 -9.32 5.30
C GLY A 256 -7.09 -7.83 5.60
N MET A 257 -7.41 -7.51 6.85
CA MET A 257 -7.39 -6.13 7.32
C MET A 257 -5.98 -5.54 7.27
N PRO A 258 -5.81 -4.24 7.05
CA PRO A 258 -4.53 -3.58 7.29
C PRO A 258 -4.02 -3.92 8.68
N ARG A 259 -2.72 -4.16 8.83
CA ARG A 259 -2.08 -4.47 10.12
C ARG A 259 -2.46 -5.82 10.74
N SER A 260 -3.06 -6.72 10.00
CA SER A 260 -3.36 -8.09 10.47
C SER A 260 -2.16 -9.05 10.45
N GLY A 261 -1.01 -8.65 9.85
CA GLY A 261 0.16 -9.53 9.71
C GLY A 261 0.40 -10.06 8.31
N THR A 262 -0.36 -9.61 7.32
CA THR A 262 -0.24 -10.02 5.91
C THR A 262 1.16 -9.84 5.33
N THR A 263 1.90 -8.81 5.76
CA THR A 263 3.30 -8.62 5.33
C THR A 263 4.22 -9.71 5.89
N LEU A 264 4.01 -10.18 7.12
CA LEU A 264 4.79 -11.29 7.68
C LEU A 264 4.54 -12.58 6.89
N VAL A 265 3.28 -12.88 6.59
CA VAL A 265 2.88 -14.04 5.78
C VAL A 265 3.50 -13.95 4.37
N GLU A 266 3.46 -12.78 3.74
CA GLU A 266 4.09 -12.54 2.46
C GLU A 266 5.60 -12.78 2.48
N GLN A 267 6.30 -12.28 3.51
CA GLN A 267 7.76 -12.46 3.63
C GLN A 267 8.13 -13.93 3.88
N ILE A 268 7.38 -14.64 4.71
CA ILE A 268 7.57 -16.08 4.95
C ILE A 268 7.44 -16.86 3.64
N LEU A 269 6.36 -16.64 2.90
CA LEU A 269 6.14 -17.32 1.63
C LEU A 269 7.13 -16.90 0.55
N GLY A 270 7.46 -15.59 0.49
CA GLY A 270 8.43 -15.07 -0.47
C GLY A 270 9.89 -15.50 -0.22
N ALA A 271 10.19 -16.10 0.93
CA ALA A 271 11.48 -16.73 1.20
C ALA A 271 11.58 -18.15 0.62
N HIS A 272 10.47 -18.74 0.21
CA HIS A 272 10.45 -20.04 -0.45
C HIS A 272 11.00 -19.91 -1.88
N ASN A 273 11.88 -20.81 -2.30
CA ASN A 273 12.58 -20.78 -3.60
C ASN A 273 11.67 -20.86 -4.83
N GLN A 274 10.42 -21.34 -4.67
CA GLN A 274 9.44 -21.49 -5.75
C GLN A 274 8.31 -20.47 -5.64
N VAL A 275 8.42 -19.46 -4.82
CA VAL A 275 7.40 -18.42 -4.61
C VAL A 275 7.97 -17.03 -4.91
N LEU A 276 7.37 -16.35 -5.87
CA LEU A 276 7.60 -14.91 -6.06
C LEU A 276 6.58 -14.11 -5.25
N SER A 277 7.04 -13.25 -4.35
CA SER A 277 6.19 -12.23 -3.75
C SER A 277 6.14 -11.01 -4.69
N ALA A 278 4.98 -10.67 -5.18
CA ALA A 278 4.76 -9.55 -6.10
C ALA A 278 4.30 -8.26 -5.40
N GLY A 279 4.15 -8.28 -4.05
CA GLY A 279 3.73 -7.12 -3.28
C GLY A 279 2.26 -6.75 -3.48
N GLU A 280 1.97 -5.45 -3.37
CA GLU A 280 0.60 -4.88 -3.46
C GLU A 280 0.26 -4.49 -4.91
N LEU A 281 0.05 -5.48 -5.79
CA LEU A 281 -0.36 -5.22 -7.17
C LEU A 281 -1.82 -4.78 -7.24
N ARG A 282 -2.07 -3.64 -7.87
CA ARG A 282 -3.41 -3.07 -8.05
C ARG A 282 -4.15 -3.57 -9.31
N HIS A 283 -3.60 -4.54 -10.01
CA HIS A 283 -4.14 -5.03 -11.28
C HIS A 283 -5.61 -5.46 -11.17
N ILE A 284 -5.97 -6.16 -10.08
CA ILE A 284 -7.35 -6.64 -9.86
C ILE A 284 -8.30 -5.51 -9.52
N GLU A 285 -7.87 -4.53 -8.72
CA GLU A 285 -8.67 -3.34 -8.42
C GLU A 285 -8.98 -2.56 -9.72
N ILE A 286 -7.96 -2.34 -10.56
CA ILE A 286 -8.10 -1.64 -11.84
C ILE A 286 -9.01 -2.42 -12.79
N LEU A 287 -8.81 -3.73 -12.88
CA LEU A 287 -9.68 -4.60 -13.69
C LEU A 287 -11.14 -4.50 -13.21
N ALA A 288 -11.39 -4.65 -11.91
CA ALA A 288 -12.74 -4.61 -11.35
C ALA A 288 -13.44 -3.27 -11.63
N GLN A 289 -12.70 -2.16 -11.59
CA GLN A 289 -13.22 -0.83 -11.95
C GLN A 289 -13.55 -0.71 -13.44
N SER A 290 -12.82 -1.39 -14.32
CA SER A 290 -13.02 -1.34 -15.78
C SER A 290 -14.02 -2.37 -16.31
N LEU A 291 -14.35 -3.40 -15.53
CA LEU A 291 -15.27 -4.47 -15.96
C LEU A 291 -16.64 -3.98 -16.41
N PRO A 292 -17.33 -3.05 -15.71
CA PRO A 292 -18.62 -2.56 -16.17
C PRO A 292 -18.58 -2.02 -17.60
N ASP A 293 -17.56 -1.24 -17.94
CA ASP A 293 -17.38 -0.67 -19.28
C ASP A 293 -17.08 -1.78 -20.32
N LEU A 294 -16.21 -2.73 -19.95
CA LEU A 294 -15.83 -3.83 -20.83
C LEU A 294 -17.02 -4.72 -21.23
N ILE A 295 -17.98 -4.91 -20.31
CA ILE A 295 -19.21 -5.70 -20.59
C ILE A 295 -20.40 -4.82 -20.96
N GLN A 296 -20.21 -3.51 -21.13
CA GLN A 296 -21.25 -2.54 -21.43
C GLN A 296 -22.42 -2.57 -20.41
N SER A 297 -22.11 -2.86 -19.15
CA SER A 297 -23.08 -2.89 -18.05
C SER A 297 -23.34 -1.51 -17.50
N LYS A 298 -24.62 -1.25 -17.14
CA LYS A 298 -25.00 -0.05 -16.37
C LYS A 298 -24.77 -0.22 -14.86
N SER A 299 -24.59 -1.47 -14.42
CA SER A 299 -24.34 -1.81 -13.02
C SER A 299 -22.84 -1.87 -12.75
N SER A 300 -22.43 -1.41 -11.57
CA SER A 300 -21.05 -1.55 -11.08
C SER A 300 -20.80 -2.95 -10.48
N MET A 301 -19.55 -3.21 -10.02
CA MET A 301 -19.25 -4.38 -9.21
C MET A 301 -20.04 -4.36 -7.89
N PRO A 302 -20.54 -5.50 -7.42
CA PRO A 302 -20.48 -6.85 -8.01
C PRO A 302 -21.62 -7.17 -8.99
N ASP A 303 -22.66 -6.35 -9.09
CA ASP A 303 -23.90 -6.67 -9.84
C ASP A 303 -23.65 -6.94 -11.33
N CYS A 304 -22.64 -6.28 -11.91
CA CYS A 304 -22.26 -6.49 -13.31
C CYS A 304 -21.78 -7.92 -13.60
N MET A 305 -21.36 -8.68 -12.59
CA MET A 305 -20.82 -10.04 -12.75
C MET A 305 -21.86 -11.06 -13.22
N THR A 306 -23.16 -10.77 -13.05
CA THR A 306 -24.24 -11.64 -13.56
C THR A 306 -24.32 -11.64 -15.07
N GLY A 307 -23.76 -10.63 -15.75
CA GLY A 307 -23.75 -10.50 -17.21
C GLY A 307 -22.42 -10.87 -17.89
N ILE A 308 -21.38 -11.23 -17.10
CA ILE A 308 -20.07 -11.53 -17.65
C ILE A 308 -20.10 -12.84 -18.48
N GLN A 309 -19.29 -12.89 -19.54
CA GLN A 309 -19.15 -14.08 -20.38
C GLN A 309 -17.82 -14.80 -20.10
N ALA A 310 -17.80 -16.13 -20.26
CA ALA A 310 -16.62 -16.95 -20.03
C ALA A 310 -15.43 -16.52 -20.91
N ASP A 311 -15.68 -16.18 -22.17
CA ASP A 311 -14.64 -15.72 -23.11
C ASP A 311 -13.94 -14.44 -22.63
N LEU A 312 -14.68 -13.51 -22.01
CA LEU A 312 -14.07 -12.32 -21.44
C LEU A 312 -13.24 -12.66 -20.19
N LEU A 313 -13.72 -13.59 -19.35
CA LEU A 313 -12.94 -14.08 -18.22
C LEU A 313 -11.64 -14.74 -18.66
N ASP A 314 -11.66 -15.51 -19.74
CA ASP A 314 -10.45 -16.09 -20.35
C ASP A 314 -9.48 -15.00 -20.81
N GLN A 315 -9.97 -13.98 -21.52
CA GLN A 315 -9.13 -12.88 -22.00
C GLN A 315 -8.48 -12.10 -20.85
N VAL A 316 -9.24 -11.74 -19.81
CA VAL A 316 -8.69 -10.98 -18.69
C VAL A 316 -7.77 -11.83 -17.81
N ALA A 317 -8.06 -13.15 -17.67
CA ALA A 317 -7.21 -14.09 -16.96
C ALA A 317 -5.86 -14.26 -17.68
N ILE A 318 -5.87 -14.49 -19.00
CA ILE A 318 -4.66 -14.63 -19.82
C ILE A 318 -3.81 -13.36 -19.76
N ARG A 319 -4.44 -12.18 -19.88
CA ARG A 319 -3.73 -10.90 -19.79
C ARG A 319 -3.06 -10.70 -18.43
N HIS A 320 -3.81 -10.89 -17.34
CA HIS A 320 -3.26 -10.75 -16.00
C HIS A 320 -2.20 -11.81 -15.70
N LEU A 321 -2.38 -13.05 -16.17
CA LEU A 321 -1.38 -14.11 -16.01
C LEU A 321 -0.07 -13.74 -16.72
N LYS A 322 -0.13 -13.15 -17.89
CA LYS A 322 1.04 -12.64 -18.60
C LYS A 322 1.74 -11.52 -17.81
N GLU A 323 0.99 -10.58 -17.20
CA GLU A 323 1.55 -9.54 -16.33
C GLU A 323 2.28 -10.16 -15.13
N LEU A 324 1.75 -11.24 -14.53
CA LEU A 324 2.43 -11.98 -13.46
C LEU A 324 3.68 -12.73 -13.96
N GLU A 325 3.66 -13.24 -15.18
CA GLU A 325 4.80 -13.91 -15.79
C GLU A 325 5.93 -12.94 -16.15
N ASP A 326 5.60 -11.76 -16.61
CA ASP A 326 6.57 -10.70 -16.89
C ASP A 326 7.32 -10.25 -15.62
N LEU A 327 6.69 -10.35 -14.45
CA LEU A 327 7.32 -10.13 -13.14
C LEU A 327 8.15 -11.34 -12.68
N ASN A 328 7.83 -12.56 -13.13
CA ASN A 328 8.35 -13.82 -12.64
C ASN A 328 9.56 -14.32 -13.47
N GLN A 329 10.64 -13.53 -13.49
CA GLN A 329 11.86 -13.87 -14.23
C GLN A 329 12.52 -15.15 -13.71
N ASP A 330 12.38 -15.46 -12.41
CA ASP A 330 12.95 -16.67 -11.77
C ASP A 330 12.09 -17.93 -12.01
N GLN A 331 11.02 -17.83 -12.79
CA GLN A 331 10.10 -18.93 -13.14
C GLN A 331 9.52 -19.67 -11.91
N CYS A 332 9.26 -18.97 -10.83
CA CYS A 332 8.63 -19.52 -9.63
C CYS A 332 7.27 -20.14 -9.96
N LEU A 333 6.91 -21.21 -9.24
CA LEU A 333 5.65 -21.93 -9.43
C LEU A 333 4.44 -21.14 -8.93
N ARG A 334 4.63 -20.25 -7.95
CA ARG A 334 3.58 -19.41 -7.37
C ARG A 334 4.00 -17.94 -7.39
N VAL A 335 3.02 -17.09 -7.65
CA VAL A 335 3.17 -15.62 -7.58
C VAL A 335 2.14 -15.09 -6.58
N VAL A 336 2.64 -14.54 -5.47
CA VAL A 336 1.83 -14.03 -4.38
C VAL A 336 1.54 -12.55 -4.60
N ASN A 337 0.27 -12.20 -4.74
CA ASN A 337 -0.22 -10.82 -4.67
C ASN A 337 -0.80 -10.58 -3.26
N LYS A 338 -0.22 -9.64 -2.53
CA LYS A 338 -0.67 -9.26 -1.19
C LYS A 338 -1.40 -7.91 -1.24
N SER A 339 -2.41 -7.76 -2.07
CA SER A 339 -3.30 -6.60 -2.06
C SER A 339 -4.45 -6.85 -1.09
N LEU A 340 -4.44 -6.12 0.03
CA LEU A 340 -5.30 -6.40 1.19
C LEU A 340 -6.77 -6.48 0.81
N GLU A 341 -7.22 -5.57 -0.05
CA GLU A 341 -8.62 -5.43 -0.47
C GLU A 341 -9.09 -6.46 -1.50
N ASN A 342 -8.21 -7.38 -1.94
CA ASN A 342 -8.64 -8.49 -2.80
C ASN A 342 -9.70 -9.38 -2.12
N TYR A 343 -9.99 -9.21 -0.82
CA TYR A 343 -11.14 -9.85 -0.19
C TYR A 343 -12.48 -9.46 -0.83
N TRP A 344 -12.60 -8.27 -1.42
CA TRP A 344 -13.75 -7.90 -2.23
C TRP A 344 -13.89 -8.74 -3.51
N PHE A 345 -12.77 -9.13 -4.07
CA PHE A 345 -12.69 -9.71 -5.41
C PHE A 345 -12.47 -11.23 -5.42
N VAL A 346 -12.60 -11.92 -4.27
CA VAL A 346 -12.40 -13.38 -4.19
C VAL A 346 -13.28 -14.12 -5.21
N GLY A 347 -14.56 -13.73 -5.36
CA GLY A 347 -15.45 -14.32 -6.35
C GLY A 347 -14.97 -14.12 -7.79
N LEU A 348 -14.61 -12.88 -8.18
CA LEU A 348 -14.03 -12.58 -9.50
C LEU A 348 -12.73 -13.36 -9.73
N LEU A 349 -11.85 -13.37 -8.75
CA LEU A 349 -10.56 -14.07 -8.84
C LEU A 349 -10.74 -15.60 -9.00
N HIS A 350 -11.73 -16.17 -8.30
CA HIS A 350 -12.05 -17.59 -8.47
C HIS A 350 -12.70 -17.86 -9.85
N GLN A 351 -13.49 -16.94 -10.39
CA GLN A 351 -14.00 -17.06 -11.77
C GLN A 351 -12.87 -16.96 -12.80
N MET A 352 -11.88 -16.07 -12.60
CA MET A 352 -10.70 -15.95 -13.46
C MET A 352 -9.75 -17.14 -13.34
N TYR A 353 -9.56 -17.62 -12.12
CA TYR A 353 -8.59 -18.65 -11.74
C TYR A 353 -9.24 -19.68 -10.83
N PRO A 354 -9.96 -20.68 -11.39
CA PRO A 354 -10.64 -21.69 -10.56
C PRO A 354 -9.72 -22.47 -9.62
N MET A 355 -8.40 -22.48 -9.90
CA MET A 355 -7.39 -23.16 -9.08
C MET A 355 -6.63 -22.22 -8.12
N ALA A 356 -6.94 -20.90 -8.11
CA ALA A 356 -6.26 -19.96 -7.25
C ALA A 356 -6.40 -20.30 -5.75
N LYS A 357 -5.36 -19.97 -4.98
CA LYS A 357 -5.35 -20.12 -3.52
C LYS A 357 -5.37 -18.75 -2.85
N PHE A 358 -6.09 -18.70 -1.73
CA PHE A 358 -6.24 -17.49 -0.92
C PHE A 358 -5.75 -17.79 0.49
N ILE A 359 -5.09 -16.80 1.10
CA ILE A 359 -4.67 -16.84 2.50
C ILE A 359 -5.28 -15.65 3.19
N PHE A 360 -6.25 -15.90 4.07
CA PHE A 360 -6.88 -14.86 4.88
C PHE A 360 -6.17 -14.75 6.23
N VAL A 361 -5.53 -13.60 6.45
CA VAL A 361 -4.78 -13.34 7.67
C VAL A 361 -5.64 -12.57 8.67
N ARG A 362 -5.88 -13.19 9.81
CA ARG A 362 -6.66 -12.66 10.93
C ARG A 362 -5.74 -12.28 12.09
N ARG A 363 -6.17 -11.35 12.87
CA ARG A 363 -5.49 -10.90 14.09
C ARG A 363 -6.52 -10.52 15.14
N ASN A 364 -6.16 -10.62 16.44
CA ASN A 364 -7.01 -10.11 17.52
C ASN A 364 -7.57 -8.72 17.15
N PRO A 365 -8.90 -8.52 17.18
CA PRO A 365 -9.55 -7.31 16.67
C PRO A 365 -9.12 -6.04 17.40
N PHE A 366 -8.84 -6.11 18.70
CA PHE A 366 -8.37 -4.96 19.48
C PHE A 366 -6.93 -4.56 19.11
N ASP A 367 -6.03 -5.55 18.96
CA ASP A 367 -4.65 -5.31 18.50
C ASP A 367 -4.60 -4.81 17.05
N ASN A 368 -5.46 -5.36 16.20
CA ASN A 368 -5.60 -4.90 14.82
C ASN A 368 -6.08 -3.45 14.77
N ALA A 369 -7.20 -3.15 15.43
CA ALA A 369 -7.80 -1.82 15.43
C ALA A 369 -6.87 -0.77 16.04
N LEU A 370 -6.22 -1.06 17.18
CA LEU A 370 -5.23 -0.16 17.77
C LEU A 370 -4.06 0.06 16.81
N SER A 371 -3.60 -0.99 16.11
CA SER A 371 -2.52 -0.89 15.14
C SER A 371 -2.92 -0.07 13.90
N VAL A 372 -4.17 -0.15 13.45
CA VAL A 372 -4.70 0.71 12.39
C VAL A 372 -4.78 2.15 12.89
N PHE A 373 -5.45 2.40 14.02
CA PHE A 373 -5.67 3.72 14.59
C PHE A 373 -4.37 4.47 14.94
N SER A 374 -3.33 3.75 15.34
CA SER A 374 -2.02 4.32 15.74
C SER A 374 -1.04 4.55 14.59
N ASN A 375 -1.47 4.37 13.34
CA ASN A 375 -0.63 4.58 12.17
C ASN A 375 -1.32 5.49 11.15
N TRP A 376 -0.50 6.22 10.39
CA TRP A 376 -1.00 7.06 9.31
C TRP A 376 -1.44 6.23 8.12
N PHE A 377 -2.71 6.32 7.78
CA PHE A 377 -3.26 5.93 6.48
C PHE A 377 -3.75 7.18 5.76
N ASN A 378 -3.66 7.22 4.43
CA ASN A 378 -4.23 8.33 3.69
C ASN A 378 -5.76 8.17 3.62
N PRO A 379 -6.54 8.93 4.42
CA PRO A 379 -7.98 8.74 4.51
C PRO A 379 -8.75 9.30 3.30
N HIS A 380 -8.07 10.02 2.41
CA HIS A 380 -8.64 10.41 1.11
C HIS A 380 -8.63 9.27 0.09
N LYS A 381 -7.89 8.20 0.36
CA LYS A 381 -7.99 6.96 -0.40
C LYS A 381 -9.24 6.23 0.08
N TYR A 382 -10.17 5.95 -0.82
CA TYR A 382 -11.47 5.30 -0.50
C TYR A 382 -11.32 4.10 0.43
N SER A 383 -10.30 3.29 0.20
CA SER A 383 -9.96 2.12 0.98
C SER A 383 -9.70 2.36 2.48
N TYR A 384 -9.38 3.60 2.87
CA TYR A 384 -8.91 3.92 4.22
C TYR A 384 -9.74 5.00 4.91
N THR A 385 -10.92 5.33 4.39
CA THR A 385 -11.81 6.36 4.96
C THR A 385 -12.27 6.04 6.39
N TYR A 386 -12.27 4.77 6.77
CA TYR A 386 -12.70 4.29 8.09
C TYR A 386 -11.60 4.31 9.15
N THR A 387 -10.33 4.57 8.80
CA THR A 387 -9.18 4.33 9.70
C THR A 387 -8.98 5.38 10.79
N THR A 388 -9.73 6.48 10.73
CA THR A 388 -9.59 7.63 11.64
C THR A 388 -10.40 7.53 12.92
N GLU A 389 -11.30 6.54 13.03
CA GLU A 389 -12.18 6.35 14.17
C GLU A 389 -12.21 4.88 14.62
N LEU A 390 -12.05 4.63 15.91
CA LEU A 390 -12.07 3.27 16.48
C LEU A 390 -13.38 2.54 16.19
N LYS A 391 -14.53 3.26 16.26
CA LYS A 391 -15.84 2.71 15.95
C LYS A 391 -15.92 2.26 14.48
N SER A 392 -15.45 3.08 13.55
CA SER A 392 -15.45 2.79 12.12
C SER A 392 -14.52 1.60 11.80
N ILE A 393 -13.36 1.52 12.45
CA ILE A 393 -12.43 0.39 12.30
C ILE A 393 -13.07 -0.92 12.78
N GLY A 394 -13.70 -0.92 13.97
CA GLY A 394 -14.40 -2.10 14.50
C GLY A 394 -15.56 -2.55 13.60
N PHE A 395 -16.33 -1.61 13.08
CA PHE A 395 -17.40 -1.88 12.13
C PHE A 395 -16.86 -2.58 10.87
N VAL A 396 -15.82 -2.02 10.24
CA VAL A 396 -15.21 -2.58 9.01
C VAL A 396 -14.60 -3.95 9.30
N TYR A 397 -13.93 -4.12 10.43
CA TYR A 397 -13.39 -5.42 10.83
C TYR A 397 -14.48 -6.51 10.80
N ARG A 398 -15.64 -6.28 11.43
CA ARG A 398 -16.76 -7.21 11.40
C ARG A 398 -17.30 -7.49 10.00
N GLN A 399 -17.39 -6.45 9.16
CA GLN A 399 -17.88 -6.62 7.79
C GLN A 399 -16.91 -7.45 6.94
N VAL A 400 -15.60 -7.27 7.11
CA VAL A 400 -14.58 -8.08 6.43
C VAL A 400 -14.65 -9.54 6.90
N GLU A 401 -14.77 -9.79 8.22
CA GLU A 401 -14.95 -11.13 8.76
C GLU A 401 -16.22 -11.81 8.18
N ARG A 402 -17.33 -11.06 8.12
CA ARG A 402 -18.58 -11.55 7.55
C ARG A 402 -18.44 -11.94 6.08
N LEU A 403 -17.78 -11.11 5.28
CA LEU A 403 -17.53 -11.36 3.87
C LEU A 403 -16.58 -12.55 3.67
N MET A 404 -15.51 -12.61 4.46
CA MET A 404 -14.54 -13.72 4.37
C MET A 404 -15.13 -15.03 4.85
N GLN A 405 -16.01 -15.03 5.85
CA GLN A 405 -16.75 -16.23 6.25
C GLN A 405 -17.66 -16.74 5.12
N HIS A 406 -18.32 -15.82 4.41
CA HIS A 406 -19.10 -16.16 3.22
C HIS A 406 -18.23 -16.83 2.14
N TRP A 407 -17.07 -16.22 1.79
CA TRP A 407 -16.15 -16.81 0.84
C TRP A 407 -15.63 -18.18 1.27
N THR A 408 -15.31 -18.34 2.55
CA THR A 408 -14.81 -19.62 3.09
C THR A 408 -15.87 -20.73 2.98
N ASN A 409 -17.13 -20.41 3.23
CA ASN A 409 -18.22 -21.38 3.07
C ASN A 409 -18.40 -21.82 1.62
N LEU A 410 -18.21 -20.90 0.65
CA LEU A 410 -18.32 -21.20 -0.77
C LEU A 410 -17.09 -21.92 -1.34
N LEU A 411 -15.91 -21.65 -0.81
CA LEU A 411 -14.61 -22.06 -1.36
C LEU A 411 -13.68 -22.64 -0.28
N PRO A 412 -14.14 -23.67 0.48
CA PRO A 412 -13.41 -24.16 1.66
C PRO A 412 -12.01 -24.69 1.33
N GLU A 413 -11.82 -25.31 0.16
CA GLU A 413 -10.54 -25.87 -0.30
C GLU A 413 -9.57 -24.82 -0.84
N HIS A 414 -10.05 -23.58 -1.07
CA HIS A 414 -9.28 -22.51 -1.69
C HIS A 414 -8.79 -21.48 -0.70
N ILE A 415 -9.41 -21.38 0.49
CA ILE A 415 -9.14 -20.33 1.47
C ILE A 415 -8.54 -20.93 2.73
N LEU A 416 -7.29 -20.57 3.03
CA LEU A 416 -6.63 -20.89 4.29
C LEU A 416 -6.75 -19.71 5.25
N HIS A 417 -7.22 -19.95 6.47
CA HIS A 417 -7.18 -18.98 7.56
C HIS A 417 -5.85 -19.08 8.31
N VAL A 418 -5.19 -17.94 8.48
CA VAL A 418 -3.97 -17.82 9.26
C VAL A 418 -4.20 -16.83 10.40
N GLU A 419 -4.20 -17.36 11.63
CA GLU A 419 -4.27 -16.54 12.83
C GLU A 419 -2.87 -16.01 13.15
N TYR A 420 -2.73 -14.68 13.19
CA TYR A 420 -1.45 -14.01 13.44
C TYR A 420 -0.81 -14.46 14.76
N GLU A 421 -1.61 -14.62 15.80
CA GLU A 421 -1.17 -15.05 17.13
C GLU A 421 -0.67 -16.49 17.12
N ALA A 422 -1.31 -17.39 16.35
CA ALA A 422 -0.87 -18.76 16.17
C ALA A 422 0.48 -18.81 15.41
N LEU A 423 0.61 -17.95 14.38
CA LEU A 423 1.86 -17.82 13.63
C LEU A 423 3.02 -17.32 14.51
N LEU A 424 2.75 -16.41 15.46
CA LEU A 424 3.76 -15.98 16.44
C LEU A 424 4.06 -17.08 17.50
N GLY A 425 3.09 -17.93 17.79
CA GLY A 425 3.19 -19.04 18.76
C GLY A 425 4.05 -20.20 18.27
N ASP A 426 3.80 -20.64 17.05
CA ASP A 426 4.47 -21.75 16.38
C ASP A 426 4.69 -21.43 14.88
N PRO A 427 5.74 -20.66 14.58
CA PRO A 427 6.01 -20.19 13.21
C PRO A 427 6.22 -21.32 12.22
N GLU A 428 6.88 -22.40 12.62
CA GLU A 428 7.18 -23.51 11.71
C GLU A 428 5.89 -24.24 11.31
N ARG A 429 5.06 -24.59 12.28
CA ARG A 429 3.81 -25.30 12.03
C ARG A 429 2.87 -24.48 11.11
N GLU A 430 2.70 -23.20 11.40
CA GLU A 430 1.82 -22.36 10.60
C GLU A 430 2.39 -22.07 9.21
N SER A 431 3.73 -21.93 9.09
CA SER A 431 4.38 -21.78 7.79
C SER A 431 4.25 -23.03 6.92
N ARG A 432 4.38 -24.23 7.50
CA ARG A 432 4.16 -25.52 6.81
C ARG A 432 2.74 -25.61 6.27
N LYS A 433 1.71 -25.25 7.07
CA LYS A 433 0.31 -25.23 6.59
C LYS A 433 0.14 -24.31 5.38
N MET A 434 0.78 -23.14 5.37
CA MET A 434 0.71 -22.22 4.26
C MET A 434 1.36 -22.80 3.01
N VAL A 435 2.54 -23.41 3.13
CA VAL A 435 3.27 -24.04 2.00
C VAL A 435 2.48 -25.24 1.46
N ASP A 436 1.94 -26.09 2.33
CA ASP A 436 1.09 -27.22 1.98
C ASP A 436 -0.19 -26.76 1.24
N HIS A 437 -0.83 -25.67 1.69
CA HIS A 437 -2.00 -25.09 1.03
C HIS A 437 -1.69 -24.63 -0.40
N LEU A 438 -0.46 -24.18 -0.66
CA LEU A 438 0.00 -23.82 -2.00
C LEU A 438 0.40 -25.06 -2.86
N GLY A 439 0.37 -26.26 -2.29
CA GLY A 439 0.78 -27.48 -2.96
C GLY A 439 2.27 -27.51 -3.28
N LEU A 440 3.10 -26.99 -2.37
CA LEU A 440 4.55 -26.95 -2.49
C LEU A 440 5.21 -27.83 -1.41
N GLU A 441 6.41 -28.31 -1.71
CA GLU A 441 7.24 -28.96 -0.70
C GLU A 441 7.79 -27.93 0.30
N TRP A 442 8.02 -28.38 1.53
CA TRP A 442 8.54 -27.49 2.56
C TRP A 442 9.95 -26.97 2.25
N ASP A 443 10.12 -25.64 2.35
CA ASP A 443 11.41 -24.96 2.24
C ASP A 443 11.79 -24.32 3.60
N PRO A 444 12.88 -24.74 4.28
CA PRO A 444 13.31 -24.15 5.55
C PRO A 444 13.65 -22.66 5.49
N ASN A 445 13.90 -22.10 4.30
CA ASN A 445 14.13 -20.67 4.10
C ASN A 445 12.93 -19.83 4.52
N CYS A 446 11.72 -20.39 4.54
CA CYS A 446 10.53 -19.73 5.07
C CYS A 446 10.72 -19.24 6.51
N LEU A 447 11.51 -19.90 7.34
CA LEU A 447 11.83 -19.47 8.70
C LEU A 447 12.97 -18.45 8.78
N GLN A 448 13.66 -18.21 7.66
CA GLN A 448 14.79 -17.28 7.58
C GLN A 448 14.45 -16.03 6.75
N PHE A 449 13.18 -15.73 6.55
CA PHE A 449 12.68 -14.62 5.72
C PHE A 449 13.32 -13.27 6.04
N HIS A 450 13.72 -13.03 7.30
CA HIS A 450 14.39 -11.80 7.76
C HIS A 450 15.82 -11.61 7.24
N LYS A 451 16.39 -12.64 6.60
CA LYS A 451 17.71 -12.58 5.94
C LYS A 451 17.64 -12.19 4.46
N SER A 452 16.44 -11.99 3.95
CA SER A 452 16.23 -11.57 2.56
C SER A 452 16.64 -10.10 2.39
N ASP A 453 17.43 -9.80 1.36
CA ASP A 453 17.81 -8.43 0.98
C ASP A 453 16.68 -7.64 0.32
N ARG A 454 15.47 -8.19 0.29
CA ARG A 454 14.31 -7.60 -0.38
C ARG A 454 13.82 -6.36 0.34
N LEU A 455 13.68 -5.25 -0.38
CA LEU A 455 13.12 -4.01 0.17
C LEU A 455 11.61 -4.18 0.43
N VAL A 456 11.19 -4.04 1.69
CA VAL A 456 9.78 -4.09 2.09
C VAL A 456 9.18 -2.69 2.03
N LEU A 457 8.17 -2.50 1.19
CA LEU A 457 7.58 -1.17 0.91
C LEU A 457 6.33 -0.83 1.74
N THR A 458 5.98 -1.65 2.72
CA THR A 458 4.78 -1.45 3.55
C THR A 458 5.07 -0.73 4.85
N LEU A 459 4.04 -0.20 5.53
CA LEU A 459 4.15 0.37 6.88
C LEU A 459 4.72 -0.60 7.94
N SER A 460 4.83 -1.88 7.60
CA SER A 460 5.35 -2.94 8.47
C SER A 460 6.83 -3.26 8.21
N TYR A 461 7.54 -2.53 7.33
CA TYR A 461 8.91 -2.84 6.91
C TYR A 461 9.88 -3.03 8.10
N ALA A 462 9.83 -2.15 9.09
CA ALA A 462 10.71 -2.23 10.26
C ALA A 462 10.41 -3.43 11.18
N GLN A 463 9.26 -4.07 11.00
CA GLN A 463 8.79 -5.19 11.83
C GLN A 463 9.21 -6.54 11.23
N VAL A 464 9.27 -6.66 9.91
CA VAL A 464 9.51 -7.93 9.21
C VAL A 464 10.98 -8.17 8.85
N ASN A 465 11.86 -7.15 9.00
CA ASN A 465 13.31 -7.29 8.84
C ASN A 465 14.02 -7.83 10.12
N ARG A 466 13.25 -8.45 11.01
CA ARG A 466 13.75 -9.05 12.27
C ARG A 466 13.11 -10.43 12.45
N PRO A 467 13.76 -11.32 13.23
CA PRO A 467 13.11 -12.56 13.62
C PRO A 467 11.74 -12.31 14.26
N ILE A 468 10.84 -13.28 14.17
CA ILE A 468 9.49 -13.18 14.74
C ILE A 468 9.58 -12.83 16.23
N TYR A 469 8.83 -11.82 16.65
CA TYR A 469 8.77 -11.35 18.03
C TYR A 469 7.32 -11.23 18.52
N ARG A 470 7.11 -11.48 19.82
CA ARG A 470 5.74 -11.51 20.41
C ARG A 470 5.24 -10.17 20.97
N SER A 471 6.04 -9.10 20.91
CA SER A 471 5.68 -7.82 21.55
C SER A 471 4.54 -7.04 20.86
N SER A 472 4.02 -7.56 19.77
CA SER A 472 2.84 -7.03 19.07
C SER A 472 1.52 -7.65 19.52
N GLN A 473 1.58 -8.71 20.34
CA GLN A 473 0.43 -9.37 20.92
C GLN A 473 0.04 -8.68 22.23
N ASP A 474 -1.26 -8.59 22.51
CA ASP A 474 -1.81 -7.95 23.70
C ASP A 474 -1.45 -6.47 23.89
N ARG A 475 -1.02 -5.80 22.83
CA ARG A 475 -0.62 -4.39 22.87
C ARG A 475 -1.78 -3.46 23.21
N TRP A 476 -3.01 -3.89 22.97
CA TRP A 476 -4.21 -3.12 23.27
C TRP A 476 -4.50 -2.98 24.78
N LYS A 477 -4.06 -3.94 25.63
CA LYS A 477 -4.42 -3.99 27.06
C LYS A 477 -4.15 -2.70 27.85
N PRO A 478 -2.97 -2.03 27.70
CA PRO A 478 -2.74 -0.75 28.37
C PRO A 478 -3.67 0.39 27.93
N TYR A 479 -4.37 0.21 26.81
CA TYR A 479 -5.29 1.17 26.20
C TYR A 479 -6.77 0.84 26.44
N GLU A 480 -7.09 -0.24 27.17
CA GLU A 480 -8.45 -0.78 27.34
C GLU A 480 -9.49 0.32 27.67
N LYS A 481 -9.17 1.23 28.58
CA LYS A 481 -10.06 2.35 28.96
C LYS A 481 -10.39 3.35 27.82
N HIS A 482 -9.64 3.31 26.72
CA HIS A 482 -9.85 4.16 25.54
C HIS A 482 -10.56 3.46 24.39
N LEU A 483 -10.89 2.15 24.53
CA LEU A 483 -11.37 1.32 23.44
C LEU A 483 -12.88 1.02 23.53
N GLY A 484 -13.65 1.72 24.39
CA GLY A 484 -15.09 1.46 24.58
C GLY A 484 -15.90 1.53 23.26
N GLU A 485 -15.66 2.54 22.41
CA GLU A 485 -16.32 2.66 21.10
C GLU A 485 -15.96 1.50 20.15
N LEU A 486 -14.73 0.99 20.23
CA LEU A 486 -14.29 -0.17 19.47
C LEU A 486 -15.03 -1.45 19.96
N GLU A 487 -15.11 -1.63 21.28
CA GLU A 487 -15.78 -2.78 21.89
C GLU A 487 -17.26 -2.83 21.51
N GLU A 488 -17.95 -1.69 21.57
CA GLU A 488 -19.33 -1.57 21.08
C GLU A 488 -19.47 -1.95 19.61
N ALA A 489 -18.54 -1.44 18.76
CA ALA A 489 -18.56 -1.70 17.33
C ALA A 489 -18.25 -3.15 16.97
N LEU A 490 -17.39 -3.83 17.73
CA LEU A 490 -17.07 -5.25 17.55
C LEU A 490 -18.21 -6.18 18.02
N GLY A 491 -19.10 -5.70 18.93
CA GLY A 491 -20.06 -6.56 19.60
C GLY A 491 -19.42 -7.37 20.74
N HIS A 492 -20.16 -7.65 21.80
CA HIS A 492 -19.62 -8.19 23.06
C HIS A 492 -19.01 -9.63 23.00
N HIS A 493 -18.71 -10.16 21.82
CA HIS A 493 -18.34 -11.58 21.65
C HIS A 493 -16.86 -11.87 21.35
N ASP A 494 -15.98 -10.86 21.14
CA ASP A 494 -14.62 -11.08 20.62
C ASP A 494 -13.49 -10.60 21.57
N ARG A 495 -13.64 -10.82 22.89
CA ARG A 495 -12.53 -10.60 23.85
C ARG A 495 -11.56 -11.77 23.90
#